data_8bd2f616f5478f1c5e94a3bddf2cd2a0
#
_entry.id   8bd2f616f5478f1c5e94a3bddf2cd2a0
#
_cell.length_a   1.000
_cell.length_b   1.000
_cell.length_c   1.000
_cell.angle_alpha   90.00
_cell.angle_beta   90.00
_cell.angle_gamma   90.00
#
_symmetry.space_group_name_H-M   'P 1'
#
loop_
_entity.id
_entity.type
_entity.pdbx_description
1 polymer ?
#
loop_
_entity_poly.entity_id
_entity_poly.type
_entity_poly.pdbx_seq_one_letter_code
_entity_poly.pdbx_strand_id
1 'polypeptide(L)'
;MYDTIKNMIIIPEYLAIHEPKEELLEIINNKTFNDRVLYEKQSDFHDIKVIENEIGRFLHYKDTYQAGFINTQFYKGNLPYINYFTIPYLINPDIKNILLIGFGTGKIVNDWEKLFDNLESIDVVDIEENIFDIAADYFEFKKSDSINFFLQDGLVFLRENNKKYDLIVTDVASDDGIDDRFLSDDYFKLIKKSLTPNGVFVSNLCSSADLTCKENTFFHSILDTYHSYFKQVSIFKGNESDRVYYKAFFDIDERVIDITNVILISSKQQFSVGKDYAKIKATGLDIVPYVNDLQSF
;
A
#
# COMPACT_ATOMS: atom_id res chain seq x y z
N MET A 1 1.07 -26.35 -5.92
CA MET A 1 1.18 -24.87 -6.06
C MET A 1 -0.21 -24.21 -6.02
N TYR A 2 -1.15 -24.42 -6.94
CA TYR A 2 -2.46 -23.72 -6.95
C TYR A 2 -3.30 -23.94 -5.69
N ASP A 3 -3.36 -25.16 -5.17
CA ASP A 3 -4.08 -25.44 -3.91
C ASP A 3 -3.39 -24.81 -2.69
N THR A 4 -2.07 -24.64 -2.77
CA THR A 4 -1.28 -23.94 -1.74
C THR A 4 -1.59 -22.44 -1.75
N ILE A 5 -1.66 -21.82 -2.93
CA ILE A 5 -1.97 -20.39 -3.06
C ILE A 5 -3.38 -20.09 -2.52
N LYS A 6 -4.39 -20.92 -2.83
CA LYS A 6 -5.76 -20.76 -2.28
C LYS A 6 -5.78 -20.67 -0.76
N ASN A 7 -4.94 -21.46 -0.09
CA ASN A 7 -4.85 -21.48 1.37
C ASN A 7 -4.04 -20.31 1.93
N MET A 8 -3.33 -19.56 1.09
CA MET A 8 -2.48 -18.41 1.49
C MET A 8 -3.15 -17.07 1.21
N ILE A 9 -4.20 -17.06 0.37
CA ILE A 9 -4.93 -15.84 0.05
C ILE A 9 -5.86 -15.55 1.22
N ILE A 10 -5.54 -14.46 1.92
CA ILE A 10 -6.43 -13.88 2.92
C ILE A 10 -7.25 -12.82 2.19
N ILE A 11 -8.51 -13.15 1.91
CA ILE A 11 -9.49 -12.16 1.46
C ILE A 11 -10.19 -11.72 2.73
N PRO A 12 -9.91 -10.51 3.26
CA PRO A 12 -10.69 -9.99 4.37
C PRO A 12 -12.09 -9.74 3.82
N GLU A 13 -13.06 -10.57 4.21
CA GLU A 13 -14.46 -10.36 3.82
C GLU A 13 -15.00 -9.03 4.33
N TYR A 14 -14.29 -8.41 5.26
CA TYR A 14 -14.64 -7.13 5.85
C TYR A 14 -13.39 -6.25 6.09
N LEU A 15 -12.79 -5.72 5.08
CA LEU A 15 -12.54 -4.31 5.15
C LEU A 15 -13.91 -3.70 4.90
N ALA A 16 -14.61 -3.32 5.95
CA ALA A 16 -15.88 -2.62 5.84
C ALA A 16 -15.64 -1.17 5.39
N ILE A 17 -15.11 -1.05 4.22
CA ILE A 17 -15.42 0.08 3.39
C ILE A 17 -16.86 -0.23 3.01
N HIS A 18 -17.74 0.57 3.54
CA HIS A 18 -19.15 0.48 3.22
C HIS A 18 -19.27 0.22 1.73
N GLU A 19 -19.98 -0.83 1.35
CA GLU A 19 -20.26 -1.10 -0.08
C GLU A 19 -20.61 0.24 -0.70
N PRO A 20 -19.96 0.63 -1.80
CA PRO A 20 -20.24 1.92 -2.40
C PRO A 20 -21.73 1.96 -2.69
N LYS A 21 -22.42 2.95 -2.11
CA LYS A 21 -23.86 3.06 -2.32
C LYS A 21 -24.11 3.22 -3.81
N GLU A 22 -25.28 2.79 -4.27
CA GLU A 22 -25.70 2.87 -5.68
C GLU A 22 -25.41 4.24 -6.30
N GLU A 23 -25.61 5.32 -5.55
CA GLU A 23 -25.31 6.70 -5.96
C GLU A 23 -23.84 6.94 -6.29
N LEU A 24 -22.90 6.37 -5.49
CA LEU A 24 -21.48 6.48 -5.79
C LEU A 24 -21.10 5.63 -7.01
N LEU A 25 -21.68 4.45 -7.13
CA LEU A 25 -21.52 3.61 -8.32
C LEU A 25 -22.07 4.30 -9.57
N GLU A 26 -23.17 5.05 -9.46
CA GLU A 26 -23.74 5.81 -10.56
C GLU A 26 -22.80 6.96 -11.01
N ILE A 27 -22.23 7.71 -10.05
CA ILE A 27 -21.24 8.75 -10.35
C ILE A 27 -20.00 8.13 -11.04
N ILE A 28 -19.51 7.03 -10.50
CA ILE A 28 -18.34 6.31 -11.03
C ILE A 28 -18.61 5.76 -12.43
N ASN A 29 -19.75 5.12 -12.62
CA ASN A 29 -20.11 4.51 -13.92
C ASN A 29 -20.40 5.54 -15.01
N ASN A 30 -20.92 6.72 -14.63
CA ASN A 30 -21.18 7.79 -15.59
C ASN A 30 -19.91 8.55 -16.00
N LYS A 31 -18.75 8.31 -15.34
CA LYS A 31 -17.44 8.91 -15.66
C LYS A 31 -17.48 10.44 -15.91
N THR A 32 -18.38 11.13 -15.23
CA THR A 32 -18.56 12.58 -15.36
C THR A 32 -18.00 13.30 -14.15
N PHE A 33 -16.68 13.17 -13.94
CA PHE A 33 -16.01 13.92 -12.89
C PHE A 33 -15.68 15.33 -13.36
N ASN A 34 -15.93 16.32 -12.52
CA ASN A 34 -15.48 17.68 -12.72
C ASN A 34 -14.09 17.85 -12.10
N ASP A 35 -13.07 17.38 -12.79
CA ASP A 35 -11.71 17.44 -12.34
C ASP A 35 -11.22 18.88 -12.24
N ARG A 36 -10.73 19.25 -11.07
CA ARG A 36 -10.08 20.52 -10.79
C ARG A 36 -8.61 20.28 -10.49
N VAL A 37 -7.72 20.75 -11.34
CA VAL A 37 -6.28 20.70 -11.09
C VAL A 37 -5.94 21.72 -10.01
N LEU A 38 -5.41 21.25 -8.88
CA LEU A 38 -4.97 22.06 -7.75
C LEU A 38 -3.47 22.36 -7.83
N TYR A 39 -2.70 21.44 -8.42
CA TYR A 39 -1.25 21.55 -8.58
C TYR A 39 -0.82 20.82 -9.84
N GLU A 40 0.14 21.38 -10.55
CA GLU A 40 0.75 20.74 -11.71
C GLU A 40 2.22 21.16 -11.81
N LYS A 41 3.11 20.19 -11.93
CA LYS A 41 4.54 20.41 -12.11
C LYS A 41 5.19 19.25 -12.84
N GLN A 42 6.06 19.55 -13.78
CA GLN A 42 6.98 18.57 -14.35
C GLN A 42 8.23 18.47 -13.48
N SER A 43 8.61 17.26 -13.10
CA SER A 43 9.86 16.94 -12.43
C SER A 43 10.82 16.18 -13.37
N ASP A 44 11.98 15.79 -12.86
CA ASP A 44 12.93 14.96 -13.60
C ASP A 44 12.41 13.51 -13.77
N PHE A 45 11.44 13.10 -12.97
CA PHE A 45 10.92 11.73 -12.94
C PHE A 45 9.48 11.64 -13.44
N HIS A 46 8.62 12.62 -13.07
CA HIS A 46 7.19 12.53 -13.31
C HIS A 46 6.58 13.89 -13.72
N ASP A 47 5.51 13.83 -14.50
CA ASP A 47 4.56 14.93 -14.65
C ASP A 47 3.54 14.81 -13.52
N ILE A 48 3.69 15.63 -12.48
CA ILE A 48 2.89 15.53 -11.25
C ILE A 48 1.67 16.41 -11.36
N LYS A 49 0.50 15.87 -10.98
CA LYS A 49 -0.73 16.64 -10.78
C LYS A 49 -1.39 16.28 -9.46
N VAL A 50 -2.01 17.27 -8.83
CA VAL A 50 -2.99 17.04 -7.78
C VAL A 50 -4.34 17.44 -8.33
N ILE A 51 -5.26 16.50 -8.40
CA ILE A 51 -6.61 16.66 -8.94
C ILE A 51 -7.62 16.46 -7.83
N GLU A 52 -8.63 17.33 -7.78
CA GLU A 52 -9.78 17.19 -6.89
C GLU A 52 -11.05 17.09 -7.71
N ASN A 53 -11.92 16.19 -7.32
CA ASN A 53 -13.25 16.00 -7.89
C ASN A 53 -14.27 15.59 -6.82
N GLU A 54 -15.48 15.16 -7.22
CA GLU A 54 -16.58 14.79 -6.32
C GLU A 54 -16.27 13.59 -5.42
N ILE A 55 -15.26 12.77 -5.80
CA ILE A 55 -14.88 11.58 -5.03
C ILE A 55 -13.82 11.90 -3.99
N GLY A 56 -12.91 12.84 -4.31
CA GLY A 56 -11.80 13.15 -3.42
C GLY A 56 -10.68 13.93 -4.06
N ARG A 57 -9.49 13.76 -3.52
CA ARG A 57 -8.27 14.40 -3.99
C ARG A 57 -7.20 13.36 -4.27
N PHE A 58 -6.57 13.45 -5.43
CA PHE A 58 -5.71 12.42 -5.99
C PHE A 58 -4.41 12.99 -6.51
N LEU A 59 -3.33 12.25 -6.23
CA LEU A 59 -2.02 12.46 -6.81
C LEU A 59 -1.92 11.66 -8.11
N HIS A 60 -1.52 12.32 -9.18
CA HIS A 60 -1.29 11.70 -10.48
C HIS A 60 0.17 11.84 -10.88
N TYR A 61 0.68 10.81 -11.53
CA TYR A 61 1.88 10.89 -12.36
C TYR A 61 1.43 10.69 -13.81
N LYS A 62 1.63 11.72 -14.65
CA LYS A 62 1.00 11.84 -15.98
C LYS A 62 -0.53 11.69 -15.87
N ASP A 63 -1.08 10.66 -16.49
CA ASP A 63 -2.52 10.37 -16.51
C ASP A 63 -2.90 9.21 -15.56
N THR A 64 -1.98 8.78 -14.70
CA THR A 64 -2.17 7.62 -13.81
C THR A 64 -2.33 8.07 -12.36
N TYR A 65 -3.39 7.59 -11.70
CA TYR A 65 -3.59 7.77 -10.27
C TYR A 65 -2.54 6.99 -9.48
N GLN A 66 -1.81 7.67 -8.59
CA GLN A 66 -0.77 7.06 -7.77
C GLN A 66 -1.22 6.88 -6.32
N ALA A 67 -1.87 7.90 -5.77
CA ALA A 67 -2.31 7.91 -4.39
C ALA A 67 -3.51 8.85 -4.26
N GLY A 68 -4.25 8.77 -3.15
CA GLY A 68 -5.37 9.67 -2.98
C GLY A 68 -6.02 9.60 -1.62
N PHE A 69 -6.86 10.58 -1.40
CA PHE A 69 -7.74 10.69 -0.24
C PHE A 69 -9.18 10.79 -0.73
N ILE A 70 -9.98 9.79 -0.42
CA ILE A 70 -11.40 9.76 -0.74
C ILE A 70 -12.14 10.61 0.26
N ASN A 71 -13.01 11.47 -0.21
CA ASN A 71 -13.80 12.38 0.62
C ASN A 71 -15.25 12.46 0.09
N THR A 72 -15.98 11.40 0.27
CA THR A 72 -17.40 11.32 -0.07
C THR A 72 -18.26 11.40 1.21
N GLN A 73 -19.58 11.53 1.05
CA GLN A 73 -20.48 11.41 2.19
C GLN A 73 -20.51 9.99 2.81
N PHE A 74 -19.97 8.98 2.10
CA PHE A 74 -20.01 7.59 2.49
C PHE A 74 -18.70 7.08 3.06
N TYR A 75 -17.58 7.64 2.58
CA TYR A 75 -16.25 7.25 3.02
C TYR A 75 -15.30 8.45 3.00
N LYS A 76 -14.49 8.57 4.06
CA LYS A 76 -13.38 9.52 4.14
C LYS A 76 -12.13 8.77 4.61
N GLY A 77 -11.13 8.75 3.77
CA GLY A 77 -9.88 8.07 4.12
C GLY A 77 -8.96 7.87 2.93
N ASN A 78 -7.91 7.11 3.17
CA ASN A 78 -6.97 6.71 2.13
C ASN A 78 -7.65 5.82 1.08
N LEU A 79 -6.98 5.60 -0.04
CA LEU A 79 -7.31 4.46 -0.90
C LEU A 79 -7.28 3.17 -0.06
N PRO A 80 -8.26 2.29 -0.23
CA PRO A 80 -8.49 1.17 0.70
C PRO A 80 -7.29 0.27 0.94
N TYR A 81 -6.49 0.00 -0.07
CA TYR A 81 -5.32 -0.88 0.04
C TYR A 81 -4.27 -0.38 1.06
N ILE A 82 -4.15 0.92 1.25
CA ILE A 82 -3.19 1.51 2.21
C ILE A 82 -3.49 1.06 3.64
N ASN A 83 -4.74 0.77 3.96
CA ASN A 83 -5.13 0.31 5.28
C ASN A 83 -4.45 -1.03 5.65
N TYR A 84 -4.12 -1.88 4.67
CA TYR A 84 -3.38 -3.13 4.92
C TYR A 84 -1.98 -2.89 5.51
N PHE A 85 -1.39 -1.70 5.32
CA PHE A 85 -0.09 -1.36 5.89
C PHE A 85 -0.11 -1.18 7.42
N THR A 86 -1.28 -1.30 8.04
CA THR A 86 -1.44 -1.33 9.50
C THR A 86 -1.47 -2.74 10.08
N ILE A 87 -1.66 -3.77 9.25
CA ILE A 87 -1.68 -5.19 9.68
C ILE A 87 -0.41 -5.59 10.46
N PRO A 88 0.79 -5.08 10.12
CA PRO A 88 1.99 -5.35 10.92
C PRO A 88 1.84 -5.05 12.41
N TYR A 89 0.96 -4.11 12.82
CA TYR A 89 0.62 -3.87 14.22
C TYR A 89 0.05 -5.13 14.91
N LEU A 90 -0.77 -5.90 14.21
CA LEU A 90 -1.36 -7.14 14.73
C LEU A 90 -0.34 -8.28 14.84
N ILE A 91 0.78 -8.16 14.14
CA ILE A 91 1.89 -9.12 14.17
C ILE A 91 2.87 -8.75 15.27
N ASN A 92 3.23 -7.47 15.35
CA ASN A 92 4.15 -6.91 16.31
C ASN A 92 3.71 -5.48 16.70
N PRO A 93 3.05 -5.29 17.85
CA PRO A 93 2.66 -3.96 18.30
C PRO A 93 3.84 -3.10 18.78
N ASP A 94 5.02 -3.70 19.02
CA ASP A 94 6.22 -3.02 19.51
C ASP A 94 7.17 -2.57 18.37
N ILE A 95 6.63 -2.30 17.20
CA ILE A 95 7.41 -1.71 16.09
C ILE A 95 7.94 -0.35 16.52
N LYS A 96 9.26 -0.14 16.35
CA LYS A 96 9.98 1.08 16.73
C LYS A 96 10.53 1.84 15.53
N ASN A 97 11.08 1.11 14.57
CA ASN A 97 11.75 1.69 13.41
C ASN A 97 11.08 1.21 12.14
N ILE A 98 10.55 2.15 11.36
CA ILE A 98 9.86 1.89 10.09
C ILE A 98 10.68 2.48 8.94
N LEU A 99 10.75 1.76 7.84
CA LEU A 99 11.19 2.26 6.54
C LEU A 99 10.02 2.22 5.58
N LEU A 100 9.70 3.36 4.97
CA LEU A 100 8.76 3.46 3.86
C LEU A 100 9.50 3.86 2.59
N ILE A 101 9.39 3.06 1.55
CA ILE A 101 9.88 3.36 0.20
C ILE A 101 8.68 3.63 -0.70
N GLY A 102 8.59 4.87 -1.19
CA GLY A 102 7.42 5.43 -1.85
C GLY A 102 6.49 6.11 -0.84
N PHE A 103 6.33 7.43 -0.96
CA PHE A 103 5.63 8.24 0.06
C PHE A 103 4.16 8.51 -0.28
N GLY A 104 3.89 8.78 -1.54
CA GLY A 104 2.55 9.11 -2.01
C GLY A 104 1.94 10.30 -1.27
N THR A 105 0.77 10.13 -0.66
CA THR A 105 0.10 11.18 0.11
C THR A 105 0.64 11.34 1.54
N GLY A 106 1.52 10.45 2.01
CA GLY A 106 2.07 10.46 3.35
C GLY A 106 1.08 10.17 4.48
N LYS A 107 -0.17 9.95 4.18
CA LYS A 107 -1.23 9.79 5.19
C LYS A 107 -1.00 8.62 6.12
N ILE A 108 -0.54 7.49 5.60
CA ILE A 108 -0.26 6.29 6.40
C ILE A 108 0.82 6.53 7.46
N VAL A 109 1.77 7.41 7.19
CA VAL A 109 2.85 7.75 8.12
C VAL A 109 2.28 8.37 9.40
N ASN A 110 1.34 9.33 9.27
CA ASN A 110 0.68 9.91 10.43
C ASN A 110 -0.26 8.93 11.15
N ASP A 111 -0.76 7.93 10.46
CA ASP A 111 -1.59 6.90 11.07
C ASP A 111 -0.73 5.91 11.87
N TRP A 112 0.49 5.59 11.40
CA TRP A 112 1.45 4.81 12.16
C TRP A 112 1.92 5.49 13.45
N GLU A 113 2.11 6.81 13.45
CA GLU A 113 2.45 7.57 14.67
C GLU A 113 1.38 7.43 15.76
N LYS A 114 0.12 7.30 15.37
CA LYS A 114 -0.97 7.07 16.32
C LYS A 114 -1.10 5.59 16.75
N LEU A 115 -0.68 4.69 15.85
CA LEU A 115 -0.86 3.25 16.03
C LEU A 115 0.23 2.63 16.91
N PHE A 116 1.50 3.02 16.69
CA PHE A 116 2.64 2.42 17.37
C PHE A 116 3.12 3.29 18.55
N ASP A 117 2.79 2.87 19.79
CA ASP A 117 3.11 3.65 21.01
C ASP A 117 4.61 3.78 21.26
N ASN A 118 5.41 2.81 20.80
CA ASN A 118 6.86 2.75 21.03
C ASN A 118 7.67 3.19 19.80
N LEU A 119 7.02 3.89 18.85
CA LEU A 119 7.65 4.33 17.62
C LEU A 119 8.81 5.30 17.91
N GLU A 120 9.99 4.97 17.41
CA GLU A 120 11.20 5.78 17.57
C GLU A 120 11.47 6.61 16.29
N SER A 121 11.28 6.00 15.11
CA SER A 121 11.48 6.71 13.85
C SER A 121 10.76 6.07 12.67
N ILE A 122 10.40 6.92 11.71
CA ILE A 122 9.95 6.54 10.37
C ILE A 122 10.91 7.18 9.38
N ASP A 123 11.69 6.37 8.69
CA ASP A 123 12.52 6.81 7.58
C ASP A 123 11.70 6.67 6.29
N VAL A 124 11.49 7.76 5.58
CA VAL A 124 10.71 7.82 4.34
C VAL A 124 11.65 8.13 3.21
N VAL A 125 11.64 7.29 2.19
CA VAL A 125 12.48 7.41 1.00
C VAL A 125 11.59 7.59 -0.23
N ASP A 126 11.79 8.66 -0.95
CA ASP A 126 11.12 8.90 -2.22
C ASP A 126 12.09 9.56 -3.20
N ILE A 127 11.88 9.32 -4.49
CA ILE A 127 12.71 9.89 -5.56
C ILE A 127 12.18 11.26 -6.00
N GLU A 128 10.93 11.58 -5.66
CA GLU A 128 10.25 12.78 -6.11
C GLU A 128 10.46 13.95 -5.14
N GLU A 129 11.17 14.98 -5.59
CA GLU A 129 11.61 16.11 -4.76
C GLU A 129 10.46 16.84 -4.06
N ASN A 130 9.33 17.00 -4.74
CA ASN A 130 8.24 17.84 -4.23
C ASN A 130 7.19 17.07 -3.45
N ILE A 131 7.33 15.75 -3.33
CA ILE A 131 6.26 14.91 -2.80
C ILE A 131 5.90 15.24 -1.35
N PHE A 132 6.89 15.60 -0.53
CA PHE A 132 6.67 15.93 0.89
C PHE A 132 5.88 17.22 1.07
N ASP A 133 6.16 18.25 0.25
CA ASP A 133 5.41 19.50 0.27
C ASP A 133 4.01 19.30 -0.29
N ILE A 134 3.87 18.55 -1.38
CA ILE A 134 2.58 18.19 -1.96
C ILE A 134 1.70 17.45 -0.94
N ALA A 135 2.26 16.51 -0.19
CA ALA A 135 1.54 15.78 0.84
C ALA A 135 1.06 16.71 1.97
N ALA A 136 1.90 17.64 2.40
CA ALA A 136 1.56 18.59 3.44
C ALA A 136 0.49 19.61 2.98
N ASP A 137 0.63 20.14 1.77
CA ASP A 137 -0.24 21.20 1.27
C ASP A 137 -1.62 20.67 0.81
N TYR A 138 -1.65 19.45 0.29
CA TYR A 138 -2.86 18.93 -0.37
C TYR A 138 -3.48 17.71 0.30
N PHE A 139 -2.74 16.93 1.11
CA PHE A 139 -3.22 15.66 1.67
C PHE A 139 -3.21 15.58 3.18
N GLU A 140 -3.18 16.74 3.85
CA GLU A 140 -3.25 16.84 5.32
C GLU A 140 -2.11 16.09 6.05
N PHE A 141 -1.02 15.77 5.36
CA PHE A 141 0.15 15.18 5.98
C PHE A 141 0.76 16.16 7.00
N LYS A 142 1.13 15.65 8.16
CA LYS A 142 1.75 16.43 9.23
C LYS A 142 3.16 15.89 9.50
N LYS A 143 4.14 16.75 9.30
CA LYS A 143 5.52 16.44 9.68
C LYS A 143 5.67 16.42 11.19
N SER A 144 6.45 15.47 11.70
CA SER A 144 6.83 15.37 13.11
C SER A 144 8.32 15.05 13.24
N ASP A 145 8.84 15.11 14.47
CA ASP A 145 10.26 14.84 14.76
C ASP A 145 10.63 13.37 14.59
N SER A 146 9.66 12.46 14.59
CA SER A 146 9.88 11.03 14.35
C SER A 146 10.08 10.67 12.87
N ILE A 147 9.79 11.61 11.94
CA ILE A 147 9.80 11.37 10.51
C ILE A 147 11.06 11.97 9.87
N ASN A 148 11.87 11.11 9.25
CA ASN A 148 13.06 11.49 8.49
C ASN A 148 12.80 11.31 7.00
N PHE A 149 13.03 12.34 6.19
CA PHE A 149 12.87 12.30 4.74
C PHE A 149 14.20 12.15 4.03
N PHE A 150 14.25 11.23 3.07
CA PHE A 150 15.40 10.97 2.22
C PHE A 150 14.96 11.07 0.75
N LEU A 151 15.45 12.12 0.08
CA LEU A 151 15.27 12.27 -1.36
C LEU A 151 16.33 11.41 -2.05
N GLN A 152 15.97 10.17 -2.38
CA GLN A 152 16.90 9.20 -2.93
C GLN A 152 16.15 8.04 -3.61
N ASP A 153 16.81 7.37 -4.56
CA ASP A 153 16.33 6.08 -5.07
C ASP A 153 16.32 5.03 -3.95
N GLY A 154 15.21 4.30 -3.81
CA GLY A 154 15.01 3.35 -2.71
C GLY A 154 16.04 2.22 -2.66
N LEU A 155 16.53 1.74 -3.82
CA LEU A 155 17.58 0.72 -3.87
C LEU A 155 18.95 1.28 -3.47
N VAL A 156 19.25 2.51 -3.87
CA VAL A 156 20.48 3.19 -3.45
C VAL A 156 20.47 3.38 -1.94
N PHE A 157 19.35 3.87 -1.39
CA PHE A 157 19.19 4.02 0.05
C PHE A 157 19.41 2.69 0.79
N LEU A 158 18.79 1.59 0.35
CA LEU A 158 18.95 0.27 0.98
C LEU A 158 20.40 -0.25 0.94
N ARG A 159 21.16 0.08 -0.10
CA ARG A 159 22.59 -0.32 -0.21
C ARG A 159 23.47 0.44 0.77
N GLU A 160 23.23 1.73 0.91
CA GLU A 160 24.07 2.64 1.70
C GLU A 160 23.70 2.63 3.18
N ASN A 161 22.43 2.34 3.52
CA ASN A 161 21.92 2.37 4.87
C ASN A 161 22.22 1.06 5.63
N ASN A 162 22.69 1.20 6.88
CA ASN A 162 22.96 0.06 7.76
C ASN A 162 21.98 -0.05 8.94
N LYS A 163 21.03 0.87 9.05
CA LYS A 163 19.95 0.82 10.06
C LYS A 163 19.10 -0.43 9.86
N LYS A 164 18.55 -0.95 10.97
CA LYS A 164 17.63 -2.07 10.96
C LYS A 164 16.23 -1.58 11.27
N TYR A 165 15.26 -2.17 10.58
CA TYR A 165 13.86 -1.80 10.68
C TYR A 165 13.01 -2.96 11.16
N ASP A 166 12.04 -2.66 11.99
CA ASP A 166 11.03 -3.63 12.45
C ASP A 166 9.93 -3.79 11.42
N LEU A 167 9.70 -2.74 10.62
CA LEU A 167 8.78 -2.74 9.50
C LEU A 167 9.45 -2.06 8.29
N ILE A 168 9.42 -2.74 7.15
CA ILE A 168 9.75 -2.14 5.86
C ILE A 168 8.50 -2.23 4.98
N VAL A 169 8.08 -1.11 4.43
CA VAL A 169 6.97 -1.04 3.47
C VAL A 169 7.49 -0.50 2.16
N THR A 170 7.16 -1.18 1.06
CA THR A 170 7.43 -0.72 -0.30
C THR A 170 6.12 -0.53 -1.02
N ASP A 171 5.85 0.72 -1.40
CA ASP A 171 4.68 1.14 -2.16
C ASP A 171 5.14 2.05 -3.31
N VAL A 172 5.84 1.45 -4.26
CA VAL A 172 6.38 2.14 -5.44
C VAL A 172 5.64 1.69 -6.68
N ALA A 173 5.23 2.65 -7.47
CA ALA A 173 4.64 2.43 -8.77
C ALA A 173 5.39 3.24 -9.83
N SER A 174 5.41 2.74 -11.05
CA SER A 174 5.83 3.47 -12.24
C SER A 174 4.67 3.57 -13.22
N ASP A 175 4.83 4.38 -14.26
CA ASP A 175 3.82 4.51 -15.32
C ASP A 175 3.48 3.18 -15.99
N ASP A 176 4.43 2.24 -16.01
CA ASP A 176 4.33 0.93 -16.66
C ASP A 176 4.04 -0.21 -15.66
N GLY A 177 3.75 0.10 -14.38
CA GLY A 177 3.50 -0.87 -13.32
C GLY A 177 4.59 -0.88 -12.24
N ILE A 178 5.04 -2.07 -11.82
CA ILE A 178 6.09 -2.21 -10.80
C ILE A 178 7.45 -2.15 -11.50
N ASP A 179 8.34 -1.32 -10.98
CA ASP A 179 9.74 -1.31 -11.44
C ASP A 179 10.42 -2.65 -11.11
N ASP A 180 10.86 -3.38 -12.14
CA ASP A 180 11.49 -4.72 -12.04
C ASP A 180 12.68 -4.75 -11.08
N ARG A 181 13.31 -3.60 -10.82
CA ARG A 181 14.41 -3.51 -9.85
C ARG A 181 13.96 -3.88 -8.45
N PHE A 182 12.70 -3.59 -8.08
CA PHE A 182 12.08 -3.95 -6.80
C PHE A 182 11.57 -5.40 -6.76
N LEU A 183 11.76 -6.16 -7.82
CA LEU A 183 11.50 -7.60 -7.89
C LEU A 183 12.79 -8.43 -8.02
N SER A 184 13.94 -7.77 -8.02
CA SER A 184 15.24 -8.40 -8.22
C SER A 184 15.73 -9.15 -6.97
N ASP A 185 16.58 -10.15 -7.21
CA ASP A 185 17.28 -10.91 -6.17
C ASP A 185 18.15 -10.01 -5.24
N ASP A 186 18.78 -8.98 -5.81
CA ASP A 186 19.54 -7.98 -5.07
C ASP A 186 18.65 -7.20 -4.10
N TYR A 187 17.49 -6.77 -4.57
CA TYR A 187 16.51 -6.07 -3.72
C TYR A 187 16.07 -6.92 -2.52
N PHE A 188 15.69 -8.18 -2.73
CA PHE A 188 15.26 -9.04 -1.63
C PHE A 188 16.38 -9.30 -0.61
N LYS A 189 17.64 -9.41 -1.08
CA LYS A 189 18.80 -9.49 -0.19
C LYS A 189 18.96 -8.24 0.66
N LEU A 190 18.77 -7.05 0.06
CA LEU A 190 18.85 -5.78 0.75
C LEU A 190 17.70 -5.64 1.78
N ILE A 191 16.47 -5.95 1.42
CA ILE A 191 15.34 -5.97 2.36
C ILE A 191 15.63 -6.90 3.53
N LYS A 192 16.02 -8.14 3.25
CA LYS A 192 16.34 -9.13 4.29
C LYS A 192 17.50 -8.69 5.19
N LYS A 193 18.51 -8.03 4.62
CA LYS A 193 19.61 -7.42 5.35
C LYS A 193 19.10 -6.29 6.26
N SER A 194 18.19 -5.46 5.80
CA SER A 194 17.71 -4.26 6.51
C SER A 194 16.67 -4.55 7.59
N LEU A 195 16.01 -5.70 7.57
CA LEU A 195 15.07 -6.12 8.61
C LEU A 195 15.78 -6.56 9.90
N THR A 196 15.18 -6.23 11.05
CA THR A 196 15.49 -6.86 12.33
C THR A 196 15.18 -8.39 12.29
N PRO A 197 15.61 -9.19 13.27
CA PRO A 197 15.29 -10.62 13.28
C PRO A 197 13.80 -10.94 13.21
N ASN A 198 12.96 -10.13 13.86
CA ASN A 198 11.50 -10.27 13.89
C ASN A 198 10.79 -9.24 12.98
N GLY A 199 11.54 -8.57 12.11
CA GLY A 199 11.01 -7.54 11.24
C GLY A 199 10.05 -8.10 10.20
N VAL A 200 9.07 -7.27 9.84
CA VAL A 200 8.03 -7.54 8.85
C VAL A 200 8.30 -6.72 7.59
N PHE A 201 8.15 -7.36 6.45
CA PHE A 201 8.22 -6.70 5.15
C PHE A 201 6.83 -6.71 4.50
N VAL A 202 6.39 -5.55 4.06
CA VAL A 202 5.14 -5.34 3.35
C VAL A 202 5.44 -4.74 1.99
N SER A 203 4.83 -5.28 0.95
CA SER A 203 4.89 -4.69 -0.37
C SER A 203 3.52 -4.64 -1.03
N ASN A 204 3.25 -3.56 -1.71
CA ASN A 204 2.11 -3.43 -2.61
C ASN A 204 2.52 -3.86 -4.02
N LEU A 205 1.70 -4.71 -4.61
CA LEU A 205 1.82 -5.16 -5.99
C LEU A 205 0.49 -4.94 -6.69
N CYS A 206 0.53 -4.71 -8.00
CA CYS A 206 -0.64 -4.79 -8.85
C CYS A 206 -0.65 -6.13 -9.58
N SER A 207 -1.77 -6.83 -9.55
CA SER A 207 -1.93 -8.11 -10.21
C SER A 207 -3.36 -8.31 -10.69
N SER A 208 -3.57 -9.32 -11.54
CA SER A 208 -4.93 -9.81 -11.84
C SER A 208 -5.64 -10.20 -10.56
N ALA A 209 -6.92 -9.89 -10.48
CA ALA A 209 -7.74 -10.21 -9.32
C ALA A 209 -7.94 -11.72 -9.14
N ASP A 210 -7.85 -12.53 -10.20
CA ASP A 210 -7.75 -14.00 -10.07
C ASP A 210 -6.28 -14.42 -9.84
N LEU A 211 -5.86 -14.36 -8.57
CA LEU A 211 -4.52 -14.79 -8.16
C LEU A 211 -4.28 -16.30 -8.34
N THR A 212 -5.34 -17.07 -8.53
CA THR A 212 -5.25 -18.54 -8.74
C THR A 212 -5.20 -18.92 -10.20
N CYS A 213 -5.43 -18.00 -11.10
CA CYS A 213 -5.38 -18.22 -12.54
C CYS A 213 -3.99 -18.68 -12.97
N LYS A 214 -3.92 -19.77 -13.75
CA LYS A 214 -2.64 -20.34 -14.21
C LYS A 214 -1.88 -19.42 -15.14
N GLU A 215 -2.60 -18.58 -15.84
CA GLU A 215 -2.09 -17.61 -16.79
C GLU A 215 -1.45 -16.40 -16.09
N ASN A 216 -1.72 -16.21 -14.79
CA ASN A 216 -1.09 -15.17 -13.97
C ASN A 216 0.35 -15.58 -13.57
N THR A 217 1.17 -15.89 -14.56
CA THR A 217 2.54 -16.39 -14.37
C THR A 217 3.44 -15.37 -13.72
N PHE A 218 3.17 -14.07 -13.93
CA PHE A 218 3.92 -12.98 -13.32
C PHE A 218 3.77 -13.01 -11.79
N PHE A 219 2.55 -13.04 -11.28
CA PHE A 219 2.31 -13.08 -9.84
C PHE A 219 2.90 -14.33 -9.19
N HIS A 220 2.74 -15.49 -9.86
CA HIS A 220 3.27 -16.76 -9.34
C HIS A 220 4.80 -16.75 -9.25
N SER A 221 5.48 -16.16 -10.24
CA SER A 221 6.94 -16.02 -10.23
C SER A 221 7.43 -15.10 -9.10
N ILE A 222 6.70 -13.99 -8.87
CA ILE A 222 6.99 -13.10 -7.74
C ILE A 222 6.82 -13.85 -6.42
N LEU A 223 5.72 -14.58 -6.25
CA LEU A 223 5.45 -15.32 -5.03
C LEU A 223 6.50 -16.38 -4.74
N ASP A 224 6.97 -17.11 -5.76
CA ASP A 224 8.07 -18.05 -5.63
C ASP A 224 9.36 -17.38 -5.15
N THR A 225 9.62 -16.15 -5.64
CA THR A 225 10.76 -15.35 -5.18
C THR A 225 10.60 -14.99 -3.71
N TYR A 226 9.42 -14.51 -3.28
CA TYR A 226 9.15 -14.22 -1.87
C TYR A 226 9.40 -15.43 -0.97
N HIS A 227 8.92 -16.61 -1.35
CA HIS A 227 9.13 -17.85 -0.59
C HIS A 227 10.59 -18.29 -0.53
N SER A 228 11.43 -17.89 -1.49
CA SER A 228 12.86 -18.19 -1.43
C SER A 228 13.60 -17.34 -0.38
N TYR A 229 13.05 -16.17 -0.03
CA TYR A 229 13.66 -15.25 0.93
C TYR A 229 13.01 -15.25 2.31
N PHE A 230 11.70 -15.49 2.40
CA PHE A 230 10.92 -15.38 3.62
C PHE A 230 10.30 -16.71 4.00
N LYS A 231 10.27 -16.98 5.31
CA LYS A 231 9.71 -18.22 5.85
C LYS A 231 8.18 -18.21 5.83
N GLN A 232 7.60 -17.02 5.97
CA GLN A 232 6.17 -16.79 5.90
C GLN A 232 5.87 -15.67 4.93
N VAL A 233 4.86 -15.89 4.09
CA VAL A 233 4.30 -14.91 3.17
C VAL A 233 2.79 -15.01 3.28
N SER A 234 2.12 -13.92 3.62
CA SER A 234 0.67 -13.80 3.67
C SER A 234 0.21 -12.86 2.56
N ILE A 235 -0.85 -13.22 1.88
CA ILE A 235 -1.35 -12.50 0.71
C ILE A 235 -2.68 -11.87 1.08
N PHE A 236 -2.75 -10.54 0.95
CA PHE A 236 -3.97 -9.77 1.13
C PHE A 236 -4.36 -9.18 -0.21
N LYS A 237 -5.54 -9.51 -0.66
CA LYS A 237 -6.09 -9.03 -1.93
C LYS A 237 -7.08 -7.90 -1.66
N GLY A 238 -7.06 -6.86 -2.48
CA GLY A 238 -8.08 -5.81 -2.49
C GLY A 238 -9.48 -6.41 -2.70
N ASN A 239 -10.48 -5.82 -2.05
CA ASN A 239 -11.87 -6.24 -2.16
C ASN A 239 -12.59 -5.61 -3.37
N GLU A 240 -13.89 -5.89 -3.52
CA GLU A 240 -14.71 -5.30 -4.59
C GLU A 240 -14.74 -3.75 -4.54
N SER A 241 -14.63 -3.14 -3.35
CA SER A 241 -14.56 -1.68 -3.23
C SER A 241 -13.29 -1.12 -3.83
N ASP A 242 -12.14 -1.78 -3.65
CA ASP A 242 -10.90 -1.39 -4.33
C ASP A 242 -11.09 -1.42 -5.86
N ARG A 243 -11.73 -2.46 -6.39
CA ARG A 243 -12.00 -2.60 -7.83
C ARG A 243 -12.92 -1.50 -8.36
N VAL A 244 -13.92 -1.10 -7.59
CA VAL A 244 -14.83 0.00 -7.96
C VAL A 244 -14.08 1.30 -8.09
N TYR A 245 -13.22 1.63 -7.13
CA TYR A 245 -12.38 2.83 -7.22
C TYR A 245 -11.37 2.75 -8.35
N TYR A 246 -10.76 1.58 -8.59
CA TYR A 246 -9.89 1.37 -9.74
C TYR A 246 -10.59 1.64 -11.06
N LYS A 247 -11.81 1.12 -11.25
CA LYS A 247 -12.61 1.40 -12.46
C LYS A 247 -12.94 2.87 -12.65
N ALA A 248 -13.13 3.59 -11.52
CA ALA A 248 -13.39 5.02 -11.57
C ALA A 248 -12.18 5.83 -12.02
N PHE A 249 -11.00 5.43 -11.56
CA PHE A 249 -9.77 6.21 -11.74
C PHE A 249 -9.03 5.88 -13.04
N PHE A 250 -9.13 4.65 -13.50
CA PHE A 250 -8.50 4.24 -14.74
C PHE A 250 -9.59 4.14 -15.81
N ASP A 251 -9.46 4.87 -16.89
CA ASP A 251 -10.35 4.75 -18.08
C ASP A 251 -10.09 3.41 -18.78
N ILE A 252 -10.34 2.33 -18.07
CA ILE A 252 -10.01 0.99 -18.49
C ILE A 252 -11.23 0.35 -19.11
N ASP A 253 -11.08 -0.14 -20.34
CA ASP A 253 -12.09 -0.95 -21.03
C ASP A 253 -12.54 -2.10 -20.12
N GLU A 254 -13.84 -2.25 -19.90
CA GLU A 254 -14.43 -3.27 -19.01
C GLU A 254 -13.91 -4.70 -19.30
N ARG A 255 -13.34 -4.91 -20.48
CA ARG A 255 -12.75 -6.20 -20.90
C ARG A 255 -11.33 -6.42 -20.40
N VAL A 256 -10.66 -5.40 -19.84
CA VAL A 256 -9.22 -5.47 -19.49
C VAL A 256 -9.01 -5.57 -18.00
N ILE A 257 -10.06 -5.41 -17.15
CA ILE A 257 -9.81 -5.18 -15.75
C ILE A 257 -10.31 -6.27 -14.84
N ASP A 258 -9.34 -7.03 -14.53
CA ASP A 258 -9.31 -7.74 -13.30
C ASP A 258 -7.98 -7.42 -12.56
N ILE A 259 -7.60 -6.13 -12.47
CA ILE A 259 -6.41 -5.69 -11.74
C ILE A 259 -6.83 -5.25 -10.34
N THR A 260 -6.05 -5.63 -9.35
CA THR A 260 -6.23 -5.24 -7.95
C THR A 260 -4.89 -5.02 -7.26
N ASN A 261 -4.89 -4.27 -6.17
CA ASN A 261 -3.77 -4.27 -5.25
C ASN A 261 -3.66 -5.62 -4.55
N VAL A 262 -2.44 -6.10 -4.45
CA VAL A 262 -2.10 -7.30 -3.70
C VAL A 262 -1.00 -6.94 -2.72
N ILE A 263 -1.31 -7.03 -1.44
CA ILE A 263 -0.38 -6.73 -0.37
C ILE A 263 0.25 -8.02 0.12
N LEU A 264 1.56 -8.14 -0.04
CA LEU A 264 2.33 -9.26 0.50
C LEU A 264 2.96 -8.85 1.84
N ILE A 265 2.63 -9.61 2.89
CA ILE A 265 3.23 -9.45 4.22
C ILE A 265 4.13 -10.63 4.48
N SER A 266 5.42 -10.35 4.67
CA SER A 266 6.47 -11.36 4.70
C SER A 266 7.36 -11.22 5.92
N SER A 267 7.88 -12.33 6.44
CA SER A 267 8.79 -12.36 7.59
C SER A 267 9.83 -13.47 7.47
N LYS A 268 10.99 -13.23 8.08
CA LYS A 268 12.06 -14.24 8.23
C LYS A 268 11.69 -15.38 9.19
N GLN A 269 10.70 -15.15 10.03
CA GLN A 269 10.20 -16.14 11.00
C GLN A 269 8.69 -16.30 10.85
N GLN A 270 8.14 -17.37 11.42
CA GLN A 270 6.68 -17.47 11.52
C GLN A 270 6.15 -16.44 12.51
N PHE A 271 5.01 -15.87 12.20
CA PHE A 271 4.28 -14.97 13.08
C PHE A 271 2.83 -15.43 13.23
N SER A 272 2.21 -15.01 14.31
CA SER A 272 0.77 -15.08 14.51
C SER A 272 0.19 -13.67 14.50
N VAL A 273 -1.00 -13.52 13.93
CA VAL A 273 -1.70 -12.25 13.92
C VAL A 273 -2.49 -12.09 15.21
N GLY A 274 -2.25 -10.99 15.92
CA GLY A 274 -2.99 -10.63 17.14
C GLY A 274 -4.43 -10.22 16.84
N LYS A 275 -5.21 -9.97 17.90
CA LYS A 275 -6.65 -9.64 17.81
C LYS A 275 -6.99 -8.24 18.32
N ASP A 276 -6.00 -7.39 18.54
CA ASP A 276 -6.23 -6.03 19.05
C ASP A 276 -6.62 -5.06 17.94
N TYR A 277 -7.82 -5.26 17.38
CA TYR A 277 -8.38 -4.38 16.36
C TYR A 277 -8.88 -3.05 16.91
N ALA A 278 -9.15 -2.99 18.22
CA ALA A 278 -9.73 -1.81 18.84
C ALA A 278 -8.82 -0.58 18.64
N LYS A 279 -7.50 -0.77 18.74
CA LYS A 279 -6.54 0.30 18.54
C LYS A 279 -6.44 0.75 17.09
N ILE A 280 -6.44 -0.18 16.13
CA ILE A 280 -6.48 0.17 14.70
C ILE A 280 -7.74 0.99 14.41
N LYS A 281 -8.89 0.56 14.89
CA LYS A 281 -10.15 1.27 14.73
C LYS A 281 -10.13 2.66 15.37
N ALA A 282 -9.46 2.82 16.51
CA ALA A 282 -9.34 4.10 17.21
C ALA A 282 -8.53 5.14 16.41
N THR A 283 -7.68 4.73 15.46
CA THR A 283 -6.96 5.64 14.57
C THR A 283 -7.83 6.19 13.43
N GLY A 284 -9.08 5.75 13.33
CA GLY A 284 -9.98 6.08 12.22
C GLY A 284 -9.79 5.19 10.99
N LEU A 285 -8.95 4.17 11.11
CA LEU A 285 -8.73 3.16 10.08
C LEU A 285 -9.76 2.05 10.28
N ASP A 286 -10.65 1.88 9.33
CA ASP A 286 -11.67 0.85 9.38
C ASP A 286 -11.11 -0.47 8.83
N ILE A 287 -10.16 -1.06 9.60
CA ILE A 287 -9.71 -2.41 9.37
C ILE A 287 -10.41 -3.31 10.38
N VAL A 288 -11.35 -4.09 9.91
CA VAL A 288 -11.81 -5.28 10.62
C VAL A 288 -11.40 -6.49 9.80
N PRO A 289 -10.18 -7.02 9.95
CA PRO A 289 -9.86 -8.29 9.32
C PRO A 289 -10.77 -9.37 9.89
N TYR A 290 -11.30 -10.21 9.03
CA TYR A 290 -11.95 -11.46 9.43
C TYR A 290 -10.85 -12.42 9.92
N VAL A 291 -10.56 -12.36 11.21
CA VAL A 291 -9.41 -13.06 11.81
C VAL A 291 -9.63 -14.56 11.92
N ASN A 292 -10.84 -15.04 11.72
CA ASN A 292 -11.09 -16.48 11.80
C ASN A 292 -10.30 -17.27 10.77
N ASP A 293 -9.94 -16.67 9.64
CA ASP A 293 -9.17 -17.33 8.58
C ASP A 293 -7.64 -17.21 8.76
N LEU A 294 -7.19 -16.22 9.56
CA LEU A 294 -5.76 -16.08 9.89
C LEU A 294 -5.25 -17.13 10.90
N GLN A 295 -6.14 -17.92 11.51
CA GLN A 295 -5.77 -18.94 12.52
C GLN A 295 -5.45 -20.32 11.93
N SER A 296 -5.63 -20.52 10.63
CA SER A 296 -5.40 -21.80 9.97
C SER A 296 -4.06 -21.93 9.24
N PHE A 297 -3.11 -21.02 9.51
CA PHE A 297 -1.78 -21.03 8.88
C PHE A 297 -0.66 -21.26 9.87
#